data_6aa82d155f7eea07b4d51f75ef72066b
#
_entry.id   6aa82d155f7eea07b4d51f75ef72066b
#
_cell.length_a   1.000
_cell.length_b   1.000
_cell.length_c   1.000
_cell.angle_alpha   90.00
_cell.angle_beta   90.00
_cell.angle_gamma   90.00
#
_symmetry.space_group_name_H-M   'P 1'
#
loop_
_entity.id
_entity.type
_entity.pdbx_description
1 polymer ?
#
loop_
_entity_poly.entity_id
_entity_poly.type
_entity_poly.pdbx_seq_one_letter_code
_entity_poly.pdbx_strand_id
1 'polypeptide(L)'
;MQLIKGQKKQNRRAKAMNINTALAAATCALLGAPAIADNSDEGWQIDTALLYYGESDRVTALEAVVAATKDFGDEHIFSGKLIIDSLTGASASGAIAQPSVQTFTRPSGKGQYIIAPGDTPLDDTFKDTRIQFEAQWTQPLREDLRGSTGIHLSNEYDYLSLAINGSLAQDFKQKNTTLSVGLSYAYDTIDPEGGRPVSFAEMVIDRGQFATEAAYEAAFYATRQQGSDDKTTIDLLLGLTQIINRRMLMQFNYGYSRSDGYHTDPFKVLSVLNNQGLSQALLHENRPDQRSKHNFYWQTKYAMDNGVADLSYRFSTDDWEIDSHTIDSRLRFNLPNASYIQPHFRYYQQSAAEFYQPFLRDSDSMPQYASADYRVGEMSAYTLGLKYGMTLDNGDELAFRLEYYQQDPKNPGFSEPGVLQDLQLYPSVKAIIAQVSYSF
;
A
#
# COMPACT_ATOMS: atom_id res chain seq x y z
N MET A 1 -23.15 -45.77 9.51
CA MET A 1 -21.87 -45.46 8.86
C MET A 1 -22.06 -44.19 8.02
N GLN A 2 -21.95 -43.03 8.67
CA GLN A 2 -22.02 -41.72 8.00
C GLN A 2 -20.72 -40.98 8.34
N LEU A 3 -19.95 -40.70 7.27
CA LEU A 3 -18.72 -39.93 7.33
C LEU A 3 -19.07 -38.47 7.53
N ILE A 4 -18.74 -37.92 8.69
CA ILE A 4 -18.76 -36.49 8.99
C ILE A 4 -17.51 -35.92 8.30
N LYS A 5 -17.70 -35.22 7.19
CA LYS A 5 -16.68 -34.34 6.60
C LYS A 5 -16.50 -33.14 7.51
N GLY A 6 -15.46 -33.16 8.33
CA GLY A 6 -14.99 -31.97 9.02
C GLY A 6 -14.38 -31.02 8.02
N GLN A 7 -15.07 -29.92 7.71
CA GLN A 7 -14.48 -28.78 7.05
C GLN A 7 -13.53 -28.09 8.05
N LYS A 8 -12.23 -28.22 7.84
CA LYS A 8 -11.25 -27.32 8.44
C LYS A 8 -11.51 -25.93 7.83
N LYS A 9 -12.19 -25.05 8.57
CA LYS A 9 -12.14 -23.60 8.29
C LYS A 9 -10.70 -23.16 8.48
N GLN A 10 -10.00 -22.86 7.40
CA GLN A 10 -8.74 -22.15 7.45
C GLN A 10 -9.02 -20.76 8.01
N ASN A 11 -8.44 -20.43 9.14
CA ASN A 11 -8.42 -19.07 9.66
C ASN A 11 -7.56 -18.22 8.72
N ARG A 12 -8.19 -17.31 7.99
CA ARG A 12 -7.52 -16.30 7.15
C ARG A 12 -7.68 -14.96 7.84
N ARG A 13 -6.66 -14.16 7.92
CA ARG A 13 -6.62 -12.86 8.60
C ARG A 13 -6.25 -11.73 7.65
N ALA A 14 -6.80 -10.59 7.92
CA ALA A 14 -6.85 -9.45 7.05
C ALA A 14 -5.74 -8.42 7.24
N LYS A 15 -5.51 -7.66 6.19
CA LYS A 15 -4.62 -6.50 6.12
C LYS A 15 -5.40 -5.27 5.65
N ALA A 16 -5.31 -4.18 6.39
CA ALA A 16 -5.77 -2.89 5.90
C ALA A 16 -4.98 -2.46 4.66
N MET A 17 -5.67 -2.24 3.56
CA MET A 17 -5.06 -1.84 2.30
C MET A 17 -4.72 -0.35 2.30
N ASN A 18 -3.50 -0.02 1.90
CA ASN A 18 -3.04 1.36 1.75
C ASN A 18 -3.81 2.06 0.60
N ILE A 19 -4.35 3.24 0.87
CA ILE A 19 -4.97 4.19 -0.07
C ILE A 19 -4.08 4.51 -1.29
N ASN A 20 -2.77 4.26 -1.18
CA ASN A 20 -1.83 4.38 -2.29
C ASN A 20 -2.11 3.44 -3.47
N THR A 21 -2.93 2.39 -3.29
CA THR A 21 -3.18 1.40 -4.34
C THR A 21 -4.22 1.89 -5.34
N ALA A 22 -5.30 2.57 -4.90
CA ALA A 22 -6.29 3.15 -5.82
C ALA A 22 -5.69 4.31 -6.64
N LEU A 23 -4.91 5.18 -5.99
CA LEU A 23 -4.19 6.26 -6.68
C LEU A 23 -3.05 5.72 -7.56
N ALA A 24 -2.39 4.63 -7.16
CA ALA A 24 -1.41 3.94 -8.00
C ALA A 24 -2.07 3.29 -9.22
N ALA A 25 -3.26 2.71 -9.08
CA ALA A 25 -4.02 2.14 -10.21
C ALA A 25 -4.46 3.25 -11.19
N ALA A 26 -5.03 4.36 -10.69
CA ALA A 26 -5.38 5.52 -11.52
C ALA A 26 -4.14 6.19 -12.14
N THR A 27 -3.04 6.26 -11.40
CA THR A 27 -1.76 6.80 -11.89
C THR A 27 -1.11 5.85 -12.90
N CYS A 28 -1.17 4.54 -12.68
CA CYS A 28 -0.69 3.54 -13.64
C CYS A 28 -1.52 3.55 -14.92
N ALA A 29 -2.85 3.72 -14.84
CA ALA A 29 -3.72 3.81 -16.02
C ALA A 29 -3.39 5.03 -16.92
N LEU A 30 -2.91 6.13 -16.34
CA LEU A 30 -2.51 7.33 -17.09
C LEU A 30 -1.00 7.37 -17.43
N LEU A 31 -0.16 6.66 -16.66
CA LEU A 31 1.29 6.58 -16.87
C LEU A 31 1.72 5.38 -17.72
N GLY A 32 0.84 4.39 -17.86
CA GLY A 32 1.16 3.07 -18.37
C GLY A 32 0.60 2.74 -19.74
N ALA A 33 0.30 3.72 -20.62
CA ALA A 33 0.42 3.36 -22.02
C ALA A 33 1.94 3.19 -22.29
N PRO A 34 2.46 1.95 -22.43
CA PRO A 34 3.80 1.78 -22.91
C PRO A 34 3.88 2.58 -24.23
N ALA A 35 4.92 3.36 -24.40
CA ALA A 35 5.25 3.85 -25.72
C ALA A 35 5.58 2.57 -26.52
N ILE A 36 4.58 2.02 -27.18
CA ILE A 36 4.75 0.88 -28.09
C ILE A 36 5.65 1.41 -29.19
N ALA A 37 6.92 1.03 -29.14
CA ALA A 37 7.77 1.13 -30.30
C ALA A 37 7.06 0.29 -31.36
N ASP A 38 6.84 0.90 -32.52
CA ASP A 38 6.20 0.34 -33.69
C ASP A 38 6.90 -0.98 -34.12
N ASN A 39 6.61 -2.05 -33.42
CA ASN A 39 6.90 -3.41 -33.82
C ASN A 39 5.58 -3.97 -34.33
N SER A 40 5.49 -4.01 -35.64
CA SER A 40 4.38 -4.55 -36.44
C SER A 40 4.09 -6.06 -36.25
N ASP A 41 4.23 -6.58 -35.04
CA ASP A 41 3.78 -7.91 -34.70
C ASP A 41 2.40 -7.81 -34.05
N GLU A 42 1.38 -8.35 -34.72
CA GLU A 42 -0.03 -8.46 -34.31
C GLU A 42 -0.20 -9.33 -33.03
N GLY A 43 0.87 -9.56 -32.26
CA GLY A 43 0.94 -10.43 -31.10
C GLY A 43 0.43 -9.78 -29.81
N TRP A 44 0.24 -10.62 -28.80
CA TRP A 44 0.12 -10.19 -27.41
C TRP A 44 1.50 -9.93 -26.84
N GLN A 45 1.70 -8.81 -26.18
CA GLN A 45 2.82 -8.61 -25.28
C GLN A 45 2.39 -9.11 -23.91
N ILE A 46 3.12 -10.07 -23.37
CA ILE A 46 2.85 -10.65 -22.05
C ILE A 46 4.06 -10.43 -21.13
N ASP A 47 3.80 -9.80 -20.00
CA ASP A 47 4.78 -9.54 -18.95
C ASP A 47 4.41 -10.36 -17.72
N THR A 48 5.37 -11.10 -17.20
CA THR A 48 5.21 -11.89 -15.98
C THR A 48 6.25 -11.48 -14.94
N ALA A 49 5.89 -11.52 -13.67
CA ALA A 49 6.84 -11.28 -12.59
C ALA A 49 6.50 -12.13 -11.36
N LEU A 50 7.53 -12.56 -10.68
CA LEU A 50 7.45 -13.14 -9.34
C LEU A 50 8.29 -12.28 -8.41
N LEU A 51 7.67 -11.77 -7.34
CA LEU A 51 8.27 -10.89 -6.36
C LEU A 51 8.24 -11.54 -4.98
N TYR A 52 9.37 -11.49 -4.30
CA TYR A 52 9.53 -11.77 -2.89
C TYR A 52 9.80 -10.46 -2.14
N TYR A 53 9.08 -10.24 -1.05
CA TYR A 53 9.31 -9.18 -0.08
C TYR A 53 9.45 -9.81 1.31
N GLY A 54 10.54 -9.53 2.03
CA GLY A 54 10.75 -10.07 3.37
C GLY A 54 11.28 -9.00 4.33
N GLU A 55 10.52 -8.72 5.38
CA GLU A 55 10.94 -7.90 6.51
C GLU A 55 11.66 -8.75 7.55
N SER A 56 12.66 -8.17 8.23
CA SER A 56 13.32 -8.85 9.36
C SER A 56 12.32 -9.02 10.51
N ASP A 57 12.06 -10.27 10.89
CA ASP A 57 11.20 -10.68 12.02
C ASP A 57 9.75 -10.16 11.96
N ARG A 58 9.26 -9.80 10.75
CA ARG A 58 7.91 -9.25 10.54
C ARG A 58 7.20 -9.96 9.39
N VAL A 59 6.88 -9.24 8.34
CA VAL A 59 6.04 -9.71 7.22
C VAL A 59 6.89 -10.28 6.09
N THR A 60 6.41 -11.38 5.52
CA THR A 60 6.90 -11.92 4.24
C THR A 60 5.75 -11.93 3.24
N ALA A 61 6.00 -11.47 2.01
CA ALA A 61 5.04 -11.50 0.92
C ALA A 61 5.62 -12.18 -0.31
N LEU A 62 4.80 -12.95 -0.99
CA LEU A 62 5.04 -13.47 -2.34
C LEU A 62 3.95 -12.92 -3.27
N GLU A 63 4.38 -12.33 -4.37
CA GLU A 63 3.47 -11.77 -5.38
C GLU A 63 3.78 -12.35 -6.75
N ALA A 64 2.76 -12.81 -7.46
CA ALA A 64 2.82 -13.20 -8.86
C ALA A 64 1.98 -12.22 -9.70
N VAL A 65 2.56 -11.73 -10.78
CA VAL A 65 1.94 -10.78 -11.71
C VAL A 65 1.95 -11.35 -13.11
N VAL A 66 0.82 -11.25 -13.80
CA VAL A 66 0.71 -11.46 -15.25
C VAL A 66 0.01 -10.25 -15.83
N ALA A 67 0.66 -9.56 -16.76
CA ALA A 67 0.08 -8.48 -17.53
C ALA A 67 0.10 -8.83 -19.01
N ALA A 68 -0.97 -8.49 -19.74
CA ALA A 68 -1.10 -8.74 -21.15
C ALA A 68 -1.59 -7.47 -21.85
N THR A 69 -0.90 -7.04 -22.89
CA THR A 69 -1.28 -5.91 -23.72
C THR A 69 -1.38 -6.34 -25.17
N LYS A 70 -2.42 -5.89 -25.86
CA LYS A 70 -2.58 -6.08 -27.28
C LYS A 70 -2.99 -4.79 -27.97
N ASP A 71 -2.23 -4.44 -28.99
CA ASP A 71 -2.61 -3.42 -29.97
C ASP A 71 -3.37 -4.10 -31.11
N PHE A 72 -4.62 -3.66 -31.36
CA PHE A 72 -5.47 -4.15 -32.44
C PHE A 72 -5.33 -3.30 -33.71
N GLY A 73 -4.39 -2.38 -33.73
CA GLY A 73 -4.23 -1.39 -34.78
C GLY A 73 -5.02 -0.09 -34.53
N ASP A 74 -4.64 0.96 -35.24
CA ASP A 74 -5.31 2.27 -35.16
C ASP A 74 -5.47 2.80 -33.71
N GLU A 75 -4.46 2.59 -32.84
CA GLU A 75 -4.45 2.99 -31.43
C GLU A 75 -5.57 2.33 -30.57
N HIS A 76 -6.14 1.19 -31.02
CA HIS A 76 -7.05 0.38 -30.21
C HIS A 76 -6.25 -0.59 -29.36
N ILE A 77 -6.15 -0.33 -28.06
CA ILE A 77 -5.27 -1.08 -27.16
C ILE A 77 -6.11 -1.67 -26.02
N PHE A 78 -5.95 -2.97 -25.80
CA PHE A 78 -6.40 -3.64 -24.59
C PHE A 78 -5.23 -3.93 -23.68
N SER A 79 -5.38 -3.65 -22.38
CA SER A 79 -4.44 -4.06 -21.34
C SER A 79 -5.19 -4.76 -20.22
N GLY A 80 -4.68 -5.91 -19.82
CA GLY A 80 -5.19 -6.68 -18.69
C GLY A 80 -4.08 -7.03 -17.72
N LYS A 81 -4.37 -7.11 -16.41
CA LYS A 81 -3.39 -7.46 -15.39
C LYS A 81 -4.04 -8.29 -14.30
N LEU A 82 -3.41 -9.37 -13.92
CA LEU A 82 -3.76 -10.23 -12.79
C LEU A 82 -2.62 -10.24 -11.80
N ILE A 83 -2.94 -10.00 -10.52
CA ILE A 83 -2.00 -10.09 -9.40
C ILE A 83 -2.56 -11.06 -8.39
N ILE A 84 -1.70 -11.95 -7.90
CA ILE A 84 -1.99 -12.83 -6.77
C ILE A 84 -0.87 -12.64 -5.77
N ASP A 85 -1.19 -12.19 -4.57
CA ASP A 85 -0.21 -12.08 -3.50
C ASP A 85 -0.67 -12.79 -2.22
N SER A 86 0.30 -13.25 -1.46
CA SER A 86 0.09 -13.86 -0.16
C SER A 86 1.08 -13.25 0.83
N LEU A 87 0.54 -12.74 1.93
CA LEU A 87 1.27 -12.16 3.04
C LEU A 87 1.16 -13.04 4.26
N THR A 88 2.27 -13.23 4.93
CA THR A 88 2.34 -13.97 6.22
C THR A 88 3.31 -13.26 7.14
N GLY A 89 3.17 -13.45 8.44
CA GLY A 89 4.15 -12.95 9.40
C GLY A 89 3.53 -12.21 10.58
N ALA A 90 4.23 -11.22 11.09
CA ALA A 90 3.85 -10.48 12.27
C ALA A 90 3.60 -8.99 11.95
N SER A 91 2.42 -8.49 12.31
CA SER A 91 2.00 -7.10 12.08
C SER A 91 1.97 -6.31 13.40
N ALA A 92 2.52 -5.09 13.40
CA ALA A 92 2.48 -4.23 14.58
C ALA A 92 1.06 -3.88 14.97
N SER A 93 0.72 -4.09 16.25
CA SER A 93 -0.62 -3.78 16.78
C SER A 93 -0.86 -2.29 17.04
N GLY A 94 0.20 -1.47 17.10
CA GLY A 94 0.15 -0.07 17.51
C GLY A 94 0.38 0.13 19.02
N ALA A 95 0.23 -0.91 19.84
CA ALA A 95 0.56 -0.82 21.25
C ALA A 95 2.06 -0.58 21.45
N ILE A 96 2.40 0.13 22.53
CA ILE A 96 3.79 0.49 22.84
C ILE A 96 4.47 -0.62 23.65
N ALA A 97 5.78 -0.83 23.42
CA ALA A 97 6.58 -1.76 24.20
C ALA A 97 6.54 -1.44 25.69
N GLN A 98 6.53 -2.45 26.56
CA GLN A 98 6.49 -2.31 28.02
C GLN A 98 7.59 -3.13 28.67
N PRO A 99 8.07 -2.74 29.87
CA PRO A 99 9.10 -3.50 30.59
C PRO A 99 8.60 -4.80 31.22
N SER A 100 7.31 -5.08 31.09
CA SER A 100 6.65 -6.30 31.55
C SER A 100 6.03 -7.07 30.39
N VAL A 101 5.71 -8.33 30.63
CA VAL A 101 4.96 -9.16 29.67
C VAL A 101 3.61 -8.54 29.36
N GLN A 102 3.27 -8.42 28.07
CA GLN A 102 1.99 -7.92 27.59
C GLN A 102 1.17 -9.06 26.97
N THR A 103 -0.13 -9.05 27.20
CA THR A 103 -1.08 -10.02 26.61
C THR A 103 -2.06 -9.27 25.73
N PHE A 104 -2.33 -9.82 24.56
CA PHE A 104 -3.25 -9.26 23.58
C PHE A 104 -4.26 -10.30 23.14
N THR A 105 -5.49 -9.87 22.91
CA THR A 105 -6.50 -10.71 22.28
C THR A 105 -6.36 -10.64 20.75
N ARG A 106 -6.45 -11.79 20.10
CA ARG A 106 -6.42 -11.85 18.64
C ARG A 106 -7.65 -11.17 18.04
N PRO A 107 -7.56 -10.60 16.82
CA PRO A 107 -8.67 -9.89 16.18
C PRO A 107 -9.98 -10.69 16.10
N SER A 108 -9.90 -12.01 15.91
CA SER A 108 -11.06 -12.91 15.91
C SER A 108 -11.77 -13.06 17.26
N GLY A 109 -11.23 -12.51 18.36
CA GLY A 109 -11.68 -12.80 19.72
C GLY A 109 -11.27 -14.19 20.24
N LYS A 110 -10.67 -15.04 19.39
CA LYS A 110 -10.31 -16.42 19.74
C LYS A 110 -8.82 -16.57 19.98
N GLY A 111 -8.47 -16.75 21.24
CA GLY A 111 -7.09 -16.91 21.67
C GLY A 111 -6.36 -15.59 21.88
N GLN A 112 -5.18 -15.70 22.47
CA GLN A 112 -4.34 -14.60 22.89
C GLN A 112 -2.91 -14.82 22.37
N TYR A 113 -2.12 -13.74 22.32
CA TYR A 113 -0.69 -13.80 22.11
C TYR A 113 0.02 -12.96 23.18
N ILE A 114 1.26 -13.34 23.43
CA ILE A 114 2.07 -12.78 24.53
C ILE A 114 3.31 -12.15 23.92
N ILE A 115 3.64 -10.95 24.38
CA ILE A 115 4.83 -10.19 23.99
C ILE A 115 5.78 -10.15 25.18
N ALA A 116 7.04 -10.42 24.93
CA ALA A 116 8.07 -10.39 25.96
C ALA A 116 8.39 -8.94 26.40
N PRO A 117 8.95 -8.76 27.60
CA PRO A 117 9.34 -7.44 28.09
C PRO A 117 10.30 -6.72 27.12
N GLY A 118 10.00 -5.48 26.77
CA GLY A 118 10.79 -4.64 25.88
C GLY A 118 10.56 -4.86 24.38
N ASP A 119 9.85 -5.92 23.99
CA ASP A 119 9.59 -6.22 22.58
C ASP A 119 8.45 -5.38 22.02
N THR A 120 8.53 -5.07 20.73
CA THR A 120 7.44 -4.42 19.99
C THR A 120 6.25 -5.35 19.87
N PRO A 121 5.02 -4.92 20.24
CA PRO A 121 3.83 -5.75 20.11
C PRO A 121 3.47 -6.06 18.65
N LEU A 122 3.72 -7.29 18.23
CA LEU A 122 3.43 -7.82 16.90
C LEU A 122 2.42 -8.97 17.00
N ASP A 123 1.34 -8.93 16.20
CA ASP A 123 0.47 -10.10 16.00
C ASP A 123 1.12 -11.06 15.01
N ASP A 124 1.59 -12.19 15.48
CA ASP A 124 2.33 -13.23 14.75
C ASP A 124 1.44 -14.12 13.87
N THR A 125 0.15 -13.91 13.89
CA THR A 125 -0.83 -14.73 13.15
C THR A 125 -1.32 -14.07 11.87
N PHE A 126 -0.69 -12.94 11.50
CA PHE A 126 -1.05 -12.22 10.29
C PHE A 126 -0.86 -13.10 9.04
N LYS A 127 -1.95 -13.30 8.31
CA LYS A 127 -1.96 -14.03 7.04
C LYS A 127 -3.09 -13.50 6.17
N ASP A 128 -2.74 -13.12 4.95
CA ASP A 128 -3.69 -12.67 3.96
C ASP A 128 -3.34 -13.17 2.56
N THR A 129 -4.35 -13.26 1.69
CA THR A 129 -4.19 -13.58 0.27
C THR A 129 -5.10 -12.67 -0.52
N ARG A 130 -4.51 -11.92 -1.45
CA ARG A 130 -5.22 -11.00 -2.33
C ARG A 130 -5.19 -11.51 -3.77
N ILE A 131 -6.32 -11.36 -4.46
CA ILE A 131 -6.43 -11.51 -5.91
C ILE A 131 -6.91 -10.18 -6.45
N GLN A 132 -6.15 -9.60 -7.38
CA GLN A 132 -6.46 -8.34 -8.03
C GLN A 132 -6.50 -8.52 -9.54
N PHE A 133 -7.52 -7.96 -10.17
CA PHE A 133 -7.70 -7.94 -11.61
C PHE A 133 -7.92 -6.51 -12.08
N GLU A 134 -7.24 -6.14 -13.17
CA GLU A 134 -7.38 -4.86 -13.86
C GLU A 134 -7.60 -5.13 -15.35
N ALA A 135 -8.49 -4.36 -15.98
CA ALA A 135 -8.64 -4.36 -17.42
C ALA A 135 -8.90 -2.93 -17.91
N GLN A 136 -8.29 -2.57 -19.03
CA GLN A 136 -8.43 -1.25 -19.64
C GLN A 136 -8.53 -1.39 -21.15
N TRP A 137 -9.42 -0.58 -21.73
CA TRP A 137 -9.57 -0.39 -23.16
C TRP A 137 -9.25 1.05 -23.52
N THR A 138 -8.38 1.27 -24.50
CA THR A 138 -8.02 2.58 -25.06
C THR A 138 -8.35 2.58 -26.54
N GLN A 139 -8.95 3.68 -27.02
CA GLN A 139 -9.26 3.86 -28.44
C GLN A 139 -9.15 5.34 -28.85
N PRO A 140 -8.86 5.63 -30.12
CA PRO A 140 -8.95 6.96 -30.65
C PRO A 140 -10.42 7.38 -30.74
N LEU A 141 -10.73 8.56 -30.27
CA LEU A 141 -12.03 9.23 -30.45
C LEU A 141 -11.99 10.20 -31.62
N ARG A 142 -10.82 10.75 -31.89
CA ARG A 142 -10.46 11.63 -33.03
C ARG A 142 -8.97 11.44 -33.31
N GLU A 143 -8.46 12.02 -34.39
CA GLU A 143 -7.05 11.94 -34.84
C GLU A 143 -6.03 12.23 -33.73
N ASP A 144 -6.31 13.23 -32.85
CA ASP A 144 -5.41 13.63 -31.77
C ASP A 144 -6.04 13.43 -30.37
N LEU A 145 -7.17 12.73 -30.26
CA LEU A 145 -7.87 12.51 -28.99
C LEU A 145 -8.11 11.03 -28.74
N ARG A 146 -7.53 10.52 -27.65
CA ARG A 146 -7.75 9.15 -27.17
C ARG A 146 -8.61 9.13 -25.93
N GLY A 147 -9.49 8.14 -25.85
CA GLY A 147 -10.28 7.82 -24.67
C GLY A 147 -9.89 6.45 -24.13
N SER A 148 -9.83 6.33 -22.80
CA SER A 148 -9.63 5.05 -22.14
C SER A 148 -10.70 4.82 -21.09
N THR A 149 -11.09 3.56 -20.90
CA THR A 149 -11.96 3.14 -19.79
C THR A 149 -11.41 1.86 -19.18
N GLY A 150 -11.57 1.69 -17.88
CA GLY A 150 -11.04 0.53 -17.17
C GLY A 150 -11.86 0.15 -15.97
N ILE A 151 -11.61 -1.06 -15.50
CA ILE A 151 -12.16 -1.63 -14.28
C ILE A 151 -11.02 -2.17 -13.42
N HIS A 152 -11.23 -2.13 -12.12
CA HIS A 152 -10.35 -2.72 -11.12
C HIS A 152 -11.18 -3.52 -10.12
N LEU A 153 -10.74 -4.72 -9.80
CA LEU A 153 -11.30 -5.60 -8.79
C LEU A 153 -10.16 -6.09 -7.90
N SER A 154 -10.31 -5.96 -6.59
CA SER A 154 -9.40 -6.55 -5.61
C SER A 154 -10.18 -7.23 -4.52
N ASN A 155 -9.84 -8.47 -4.19
CA ASN A 155 -10.51 -9.26 -3.17
C ASN A 155 -9.48 -9.85 -2.20
N GLU A 156 -9.69 -9.58 -0.91
CA GLU A 156 -9.01 -10.15 0.23
C GLU A 156 -10.05 -10.88 1.11
N TYR A 157 -9.62 -11.48 2.20
CA TYR A 157 -10.52 -12.23 3.07
C TYR A 157 -11.65 -11.37 3.67
N ASP A 158 -11.34 -10.14 4.05
CA ASP A 158 -12.25 -9.21 4.73
C ASP A 158 -12.31 -7.83 4.05
N TYR A 159 -11.79 -7.72 2.82
CA TYR A 159 -11.78 -6.50 2.03
C TYR A 159 -12.08 -6.79 0.57
N LEU A 160 -13.09 -6.09 0.02
CA LEU A 160 -13.42 -6.08 -1.39
C LEU A 160 -13.33 -4.66 -1.93
N SER A 161 -12.62 -4.46 -3.03
CA SER A 161 -12.55 -3.18 -3.74
C SER A 161 -12.98 -3.33 -5.18
N LEU A 162 -13.88 -2.48 -5.63
CA LEU A 162 -14.36 -2.36 -6.98
C LEU A 162 -14.13 -0.93 -7.47
N ALA A 163 -13.49 -0.76 -8.62
CA ALA A 163 -13.35 0.58 -9.21
C ALA A 163 -13.59 0.59 -10.71
N ILE A 164 -14.08 1.72 -11.19
CA ILE A 164 -14.18 2.07 -12.60
C ILE A 164 -13.40 3.35 -12.86
N ASN A 165 -12.80 3.47 -14.01
CA ASN A 165 -12.09 4.66 -14.41
C ASN A 165 -12.35 5.03 -15.87
N GLY A 166 -12.16 6.31 -16.19
CA GLY A 166 -12.18 6.82 -17.54
C GLY A 166 -11.19 7.95 -17.70
N SER A 167 -10.57 8.07 -18.87
CA SER A 167 -9.64 9.16 -19.16
C SER A 167 -9.71 9.61 -20.61
N LEU A 168 -9.29 10.86 -20.82
CA LEU A 168 -9.11 11.47 -22.13
C LEU A 168 -7.68 12.00 -22.23
N ALA A 169 -7.04 11.81 -23.38
CA ALA A 169 -5.71 12.35 -23.68
C ALA A 169 -5.75 13.04 -25.03
N GLN A 170 -5.46 14.35 -25.03
CA GLN A 170 -5.43 15.19 -26.24
C GLN A 170 -3.98 15.51 -26.60
N ASP A 171 -3.60 15.17 -27.80
CA ASP A 171 -2.29 15.47 -28.37
C ASP A 171 -2.31 16.82 -29.10
N PHE A 172 -1.18 17.51 -29.00
CA PHE A 172 -0.92 18.79 -29.65
C PHE A 172 0.47 18.78 -30.29
N LYS A 173 0.68 19.70 -31.25
CA LYS A 173 2.01 19.93 -31.88
C LYS A 173 2.65 18.63 -32.39
N GLN A 174 1.90 17.84 -33.15
CA GLN A 174 2.37 16.56 -33.70
C GLN A 174 2.79 15.58 -32.59
N LYS A 175 1.97 15.44 -31.56
CA LYS A 175 2.18 14.57 -30.37
C LYS A 175 3.40 14.95 -29.49
N ASN A 176 3.95 16.19 -29.64
CA ASN A 176 5.00 16.67 -28.74
C ASN A 176 4.49 17.12 -27.39
N THR A 177 3.19 17.44 -27.26
CA THR A 177 2.53 17.82 -26.02
C THR A 177 1.25 17.01 -25.88
N THR A 178 1.06 16.33 -24.76
CA THR A 178 -0.18 15.61 -24.44
C THR A 178 -0.75 16.17 -23.15
N LEU A 179 -2.02 16.59 -23.19
CA LEU A 179 -2.81 16.90 -22.01
C LEU A 179 -3.75 15.74 -21.73
N SER A 180 -3.86 15.34 -20.46
CA SER A 180 -4.76 14.26 -20.05
C SER A 180 -5.60 14.64 -18.84
N VAL A 181 -6.81 14.09 -18.79
CA VAL A 181 -7.70 14.15 -17.65
C VAL A 181 -8.26 12.75 -17.40
N GLY A 182 -8.28 12.33 -16.14
CA GLY A 182 -8.83 11.04 -15.73
C GLY A 182 -9.69 11.19 -14.49
N LEU A 183 -10.72 10.35 -14.41
CA LEU A 183 -11.61 10.18 -13.27
C LEU A 183 -11.66 8.72 -12.88
N SER A 184 -11.67 8.43 -11.57
CA SER A 184 -11.89 7.11 -11.01
C SER A 184 -12.93 7.18 -9.90
N TYR A 185 -13.72 6.14 -9.78
CA TYR A 185 -14.61 5.91 -8.65
C TYR A 185 -14.38 4.51 -8.12
N ALA A 186 -14.06 4.41 -6.83
CA ALA A 186 -13.88 3.14 -6.13
C ALA A 186 -14.90 3.01 -5.00
N TYR A 187 -15.38 1.78 -4.82
CA TYR A 187 -16.24 1.35 -3.73
C TYR A 187 -15.59 0.17 -3.03
N ASP A 188 -15.31 0.35 -1.75
CA ASP A 188 -14.63 -0.61 -0.90
C ASP A 188 -15.59 -1.09 0.18
N THR A 189 -15.61 -2.41 0.43
CA THR A 189 -16.35 -3.03 1.54
C THR A 189 -15.37 -3.68 2.49
N ILE A 190 -15.53 -3.44 3.79
CA ILE A 190 -14.64 -3.90 4.85
C ILE A 190 -15.45 -4.72 5.83
N ASP A 191 -15.12 -6.02 6.02
CA ASP A 191 -15.78 -6.94 6.95
C ASP A 191 -14.74 -7.69 7.79
N PRO A 192 -14.11 -7.03 8.79
CA PRO A 192 -12.98 -7.59 9.51
C PRO A 192 -13.38 -8.75 10.40
N GLU A 193 -12.52 -9.77 10.48
CA GLU A 193 -12.71 -10.89 11.38
C GLU A 193 -12.87 -10.41 12.83
N GLY A 194 -13.93 -10.88 13.52
CA GLY A 194 -14.27 -10.45 14.87
C GLY A 194 -15.11 -9.18 14.93
N GLY A 195 -15.43 -8.57 13.79
CA GLY A 195 -16.20 -7.33 13.68
C GLY A 195 -15.36 -6.06 13.85
N ARG A 196 -15.96 -4.92 13.51
CA ARG A 196 -15.33 -3.60 13.59
C ARG A 196 -15.28 -3.11 15.04
N PRO A 197 -14.13 -2.70 15.60
CA PRO A 197 -14.07 -2.15 16.94
C PRO A 197 -14.95 -0.89 17.08
N VAL A 198 -15.60 -0.76 18.22
CA VAL A 198 -16.15 0.53 18.64
C VAL A 198 -15.00 1.45 18.99
N SER A 199 -15.05 2.69 18.50
CA SER A 199 -13.99 3.70 18.72
C SER A 199 -13.66 3.83 20.22
N PHE A 200 -12.37 3.71 20.53
CA PHE A 200 -11.83 3.76 21.89
C PHE A 200 -12.40 2.73 22.89
N ALA A 201 -13.09 1.70 22.39
CA ALA A 201 -13.42 0.58 23.25
C ALA A 201 -12.15 -0.13 23.73
N GLU A 202 -12.14 -0.54 25.00
CA GLU A 202 -11.00 -1.26 25.57
C GLU A 202 -10.92 -2.68 25.01
N MET A 203 -9.71 -3.13 24.67
CA MET A 203 -9.46 -4.51 24.27
C MET A 203 -9.80 -5.46 25.43
N VAL A 204 -10.74 -6.36 25.20
CA VAL A 204 -11.12 -7.39 26.17
C VAL A 204 -10.04 -8.48 26.18
N ILE A 205 -9.34 -8.62 27.31
CA ILE A 205 -8.30 -9.63 27.52
C ILE A 205 -8.80 -10.59 28.60
N ASP A 206 -8.88 -11.89 28.28
CA ASP A 206 -9.21 -12.89 29.31
C ASP A 206 -7.98 -13.12 30.21
N ARG A 207 -8.09 -12.66 31.44
CA ARG A 207 -7.11 -12.88 32.52
C ARG A 207 -7.65 -13.85 33.57
N GLY A 208 -8.59 -14.71 33.19
CA GLY A 208 -9.27 -15.61 34.10
C GLY A 208 -10.42 -14.96 34.92
N GLN A 209 -10.86 -13.75 34.52
CA GLN A 209 -11.95 -13.03 35.17
C GLN A 209 -13.34 -13.49 34.70
N PHE A 210 -13.43 -14.17 33.57
CA PHE A 210 -14.70 -14.65 33.03
C PHE A 210 -15.03 -16.06 33.53
N ALA A 211 -16.23 -16.25 34.07
CA ALA A 211 -16.65 -17.54 34.59
C ALA A 211 -16.88 -18.59 33.49
N THR A 212 -17.14 -18.16 32.26
CA THR A 212 -17.41 -19.02 31.10
C THR A 212 -16.92 -18.37 29.82
N GLU A 213 -16.61 -19.19 28.81
CA GLU A 213 -16.28 -18.72 27.46
C GLU A 213 -17.39 -17.82 26.88
N ALA A 214 -18.67 -18.18 27.10
CA ALA A 214 -19.79 -17.35 26.64
C ALA A 214 -19.83 -15.96 27.28
N ALA A 215 -19.40 -15.82 28.56
CA ALA A 215 -19.27 -14.52 29.20
C ALA A 215 -18.14 -13.67 28.61
N TYR A 216 -17.02 -14.31 28.27
CA TYR A 216 -15.91 -13.66 27.55
C TYR A 216 -16.33 -13.23 26.14
N GLU A 217 -16.94 -14.14 25.36
CA GLU A 217 -17.42 -13.81 24.01
C GLU A 217 -18.43 -12.65 24.03
N ALA A 218 -19.37 -12.64 25.00
CA ALA A 218 -20.32 -11.55 25.15
C ALA A 218 -19.63 -10.21 25.45
N ALA A 219 -18.61 -10.19 26.31
CA ALA A 219 -17.80 -9.00 26.58
C ALA A 219 -17.03 -8.55 25.36
N PHE A 220 -16.41 -9.48 24.63
CA PHE A 220 -15.68 -9.18 23.39
C PHE A 220 -16.60 -8.54 22.33
N TYR A 221 -17.75 -9.17 22.05
CA TYR A 221 -18.69 -8.65 21.04
C TYR A 221 -19.40 -7.36 21.49
N ALA A 222 -19.47 -7.05 22.77
CA ALA A 222 -19.95 -5.75 23.24
C ALA A 222 -19.03 -4.57 22.84
N THR A 223 -17.77 -4.83 22.53
CA THR A 223 -16.81 -3.84 22.03
C THR A 223 -16.73 -3.79 20.50
N ARG A 224 -17.62 -4.48 19.79
CA ARG A 224 -17.59 -4.65 18.34
C ARG A 224 -18.93 -4.35 17.68
N GLN A 225 -18.86 -3.80 16.48
CA GLN A 225 -19.96 -3.67 15.55
C GLN A 225 -19.88 -4.81 14.55
N GLN A 226 -20.96 -5.54 14.37
CA GLN A 226 -21.03 -6.66 13.44
C GLN A 226 -21.44 -6.18 12.04
N GLY A 227 -21.02 -6.94 11.02
CA GLY A 227 -21.29 -6.65 9.63
C GLY A 227 -20.23 -5.73 8.99
N SER A 228 -20.39 -5.53 7.70
CA SER A 228 -19.48 -4.72 6.89
C SER A 228 -19.68 -3.22 7.09
N ASP A 229 -18.67 -2.47 6.67
CA ASP A 229 -18.75 -1.02 6.44
C ASP A 229 -18.14 -0.70 5.09
N ASP A 230 -18.42 0.49 4.60
CA ASP A 230 -18.07 0.87 3.24
C ASP A 230 -17.18 2.12 3.24
N LYS A 231 -16.42 2.25 2.16
CA LYS A 231 -15.67 3.46 1.84
C LYS A 231 -15.77 3.72 0.35
N THR A 232 -16.04 4.96 -0.02
CA THR A 232 -16.02 5.42 -1.40
C THR A 232 -14.81 6.32 -1.65
N THR A 233 -14.24 6.24 -2.85
CA THR A 233 -13.13 7.12 -3.26
C THR A 233 -13.39 7.66 -4.66
N ILE A 234 -13.21 8.98 -4.82
CA ILE A 234 -13.24 9.66 -6.12
C ILE A 234 -11.86 10.25 -6.36
N ASP A 235 -11.26 9.94 -7.51
CA ASP A 235 -9.99 10.49 -7.93
C ASP A 235 -10.14 11.32 -9.21
N LEU A 236 -9.49 12.47 -9.24
CA LEU A 236 -9.27 13.29 -10.43
C LEU A 236 -7.77 13.34 -10.72
N LEU A 237 -7.39 13.14 -11.96
CA LEU A 237 -6.01 13.27 -12.41
C LEU A 237 -5.92 14.20 -13.61
N LEU A 238 -5.01 15.17 -13.54
CA LEU A 238 -4.65 16.06 -14.64
C LEU A 238 -3.18 15.77 -14.99
N GLY A 239 -2.90 15.57 -16.27
CA GLY A 239 -1.56 15.26 -16.74
C GLY A 239 -1.10 16.16 -17.88
N LEU A 240 0.17 16.51 -17.88
CA LEU A 240 0.88 17.17 -18.97
C LEU A 240 2.13 16.38 -19.27
N THR A 241 2.23 15.82 -20.48
CA THR A 241 3.46 15.23 -20.99
C THR A 241 4.03 16.12 -22.10
N GLN A 242 5.31 16.44 -22.02
CA GLN A 242 6.00 17.31 -22.95
C GLN A 242 7.31 16.69 -23.42
N ILE A 243 7.44 16.48 -24.72
CA ILE A 243 8.72 16.18 -25.37
C ILE A 243 9.48 17.49 -25.49
N ILE A 244 10.56 17.64 -24.73
CA ILE A 244 11.39 18.85 -24.72
C ILE A 244 12.34 18.83 -25.95
N ASN A 245 12.94 17.68 -26.23
CA ASN A 245 13.79 17.45 -27.38
C ASN A 245 13.92 15.94 -27.64
N ARG A 246 14.73 15.54 -28.63
CA ARG A 246 14.93 14.12 -29.01
C ARG A 246 15.44 13.20 -27.89
N ARG A 247 15.96 13.76 -26.81
CA ARG A 247 16.55 13.01 -25.69
C ARG A 247 15.81 13.21 -24.38
N MET A 248 14.84 14.12 -24.29
CA MET A 248 14.25 14.51 -23.02
C MET A 248 12.74 14.61 -23.11
N LEU A 249 12.08 13.90 -22.22
CA LEU A 249 10.66 13.95 -21.99
C LEU A 249 10.41 14.36 -20.53
N MET A 250 9.46 15.25 -20.31
CA MET A 250 8.99 15.64 -19.00
C MET A 250 7.49 15.34 -18.84
N GLN A 251 7.11 14.99 -17.61
CA GLN A 251 5.71 14.78 -17.24
C GLN A 251 5.43 15.52 -15.94
N PHE A 252 4.27 16.14 -15.87
CA PHE A 252 3.71 16.79 -14.69
C PHE A 252 2.30 16.27 -14.49
N ASN A 253 1.99 15.81 -13.29
CA ASN A 253 0.65 15.38 -12.93
C ASN A 253 0.20 16.08 -11.66
N TYR A 254 -1.07 16.45 -11.63
CA TYR A 254 -1.79 16.82 -10.43
C TYR A 254 -2.90 15.80 -10.20
N GLY A 255 -2.96 15.25 -9.00
CA GLY A 255 -4.01 14.34 -8.55
C GLY A 255 -4.76 14.93 -7.36
N TYR A 256 -6.07 14.82 -7.39
CA TYR A 256 -6.95 15.04 -6.24
C TYR A 256 -7.70 13.74 -5.94
N SER A 257 -7.73 13.36 -4.67
CA SER A 257 -8.43 12.17 -4.19
C SER A 257 -9.29 12.55 -3.00
N ARG A 258 -10.55 12.14 -2.99
CA ARG A 258 -11.42 12.25 -1.83
C ARG A 258 -12.01 10.88 -1.51
N SER A 259 -11.84 10.46 -0.26
CA SER A 259 -12.46 9.25 0.27
C SER A 259 -13.36 9.57 1.46
N ASP A 260 -14.54 8.95 1.48
CA ASP A 260 -15.54 9.07 2.52
C ASP A 260 -15.94 7.66 2.99
N GLY A 261 -16.05 7.41 4.30
CA GLY A 261 -16.44 6.15 4.92
C GLY A 261 -15.41 5.60 5.91
N TYR A 262 -15.33 4.30 6.08
CA TYR A 262 -14.54 3.66 7.12
C TYR A 262 -13.04 3.69 6.84
N HIS A 263 -12.27 4.43 7.65
CA HIS A 263 -10.81 4.57 7.54
C HIS A 263 -10.05 3.98 8.74
N THR A 264 -10.74 3.68 9.83
CA THR A 264 -10.14 3.10 11.04
C THR A 264 -9.58 1.70 10.73
N ASP A 265 -8.36 1.42 11.22
CA ASP A 265 -7.77 0.08 11.10
C ASP A 265 -8.29 -0.79 12.26
N PRO A 266 -9.08 -1.85 11.99
CA PRO A 266 -9.71 -2.65 13.03
C PRO A 266 -8.72 -3.44 13.91
N PHE A 267 -7.46 -3.50 13.49
CA PHE A 267 -6.40 -4.29 14.14
C PHE A 267 -5.42 -3.42 14.95
N LYS A 268 -5.63 -2.09 15.00
CA LYS A 268 -4.76 -1.17 15.72
C LYS A 268 -5.33 -0.77 17.07
N VAL A 269 -4.43 -0.69 18.03
CA VAL A 269 -4.74 -0.26 19.40
C VAL A 269 -3.74 0.79 19.86
N LEU A 270 -4.19 1.62 20.82
CA LEU A 270 -3.39 2.59 21.53
C LEU A 270 -3.21 2.14 22.97
N SER A 271 -2.00 2.24 23.51
CA SER A 271 -1.74 2.07 24.92
C SER A 271 -2.12 3.34 25.68
N VAL A 272 -2.89 3.21 26.77
CA VAL A 272 -3.15 4.28 27.74
C VAL A 272 -2.14 4.14 28.87
N LEU A 273 -1.34 5.17 29.13
CA LEU A 273 -0.21 5.13 30.03
C LEU A 273 -0.45 6.01 31.28
N ASN A 274 0.02 5.52 32.43
CA ASN A 274 0.14 6.35 33.62
C ASN A 274 1.40 7.23 33.59
N ASN A 275 1.61 8.05 34.62
CA ASN A 275 2.76 8.95 34.75
C ASN A 275 4.12 8.23 34.83
N GLN A 276 4.16 6.95 35.13
CA GLN A 276 5.37 6.12 35.11
C GLN A 276 5.65 5.49 33.73
N GLY A 277 4.79 5.70 32.72
CA GLY A 277 4.90 5.09 31.41
C GLY A 277 4.40 3.64 31.33
N LEU A 278 3.68 3.19 32.36
CA LEU A 278 3.12 1.84 32.41
C LEU A 278 1.71 1.81 31.78
N SER A 279 1.48 0.85 30.91
CA SER A 279 0.19 0.66 30.23
C SER A 279 -0.89 0.22 31.22
N GLN A 280 -1.99 0.97 31.24
CA GLN A 280 -3.18 0.70 32.08
C GLN A 280 -4.31 0.04 31.28
N ALA A 281 -4.45 0.43 30.00
CA ALA A 281 -5.46 -0.08 29.09
C ALA A 281 -4.94 -0.09 27.66
N LEU A 282 -5.60 -0.86 26.79
CA LEU A 282 -5.40 -0.90 25.34
C LEU A 282 -6.74 -0.52 24.69
N LEU A 283 -6.79 0.58 23.96
CA LEU A 283 -7.98 1.07 23.29
C LEU A 283 -7.89 0.87 21.79
N HIS A 284 -8.97 0.49 21.13
CA HIS A 284 -9.03 0.49 19.67
C HIS A 284 -8.94 1.91 19.14
N GLU A 285 -8.24 2.09 18.00
CA GLU A 285 -8.06 3.42 17.40
C GLU A 285 -9.37 4.00 16.85
N ASN A 286 -9.35 5.29 16.57
CA ASN A 286 -10.38 6.00 15.85
C ASN A 286 -9.75 7.00 14.89
N ARG A 287 -10.09 6.94 13.59
CA ARG A 287 -9.64 7.87 12.56
C ARG A 287 -10.81 8.68 12.00
N PRO A 288 -10.55 9.86 11.41
CA PRO A 288 -11.58 10.56 10.65
C PRO A 288 -12.14 9.68 9.52
N ASP A 289 -13.43 9.83 9.26
CA ASP A 289 -14.17 9.11 8.22
C ASP A 289 -14.06 9.75 6.82
N GLN A 290 -13.30 10.83 6.70
CA GLN A 290 -13.02 11.53 5.45
C GLN A 290 -11.53 11.77 5.28
N ARG A 291 -11.09 11.76 4.01
CA ARG A 291 -9.72 12.15 3.66
C ARG A 291 -9.68 12.75 2.26
N SER A 292 -9.12 13.95 2.14
CA SER A 292 -8.89 14.64 0.87
C SER A 292 -7.39 14.83 0.66
N LYS A 293 -6.88 14.40 -0.50
CA LYS A 293 -5.45 14.42 -0.82
C LYS A 293 -5.17 15.17 -2.10
N HIS A 294 -4.06 15.90 -2.12
CA HIS A 294 -3.47 16.53 -3.28
C HIS A 294 -2.10 15.93 -3.57
N ASN A 295 -1.85 15.58 -4.82
CA ASN A 295 -0.58 14.99 -5.25
C ASN A 295 -0.04 15.81 -6.42
N PHE A 296 1.23 16.22 -6.33
CA PHE A 296 1.98 16.86 -7.40
C PHE A 296 3.12 15.92 -7.77
N TYR A 297 3.20 15.55 -9.04
CA TYR A 297 4.20 14.63 -9.55
C TYR A 297 4.91 15.26 -10.73
N TRP A 298 6.23 15.15 -10.73
CA TRP A 298 7.10 15.50 -11.84
C TRP A 298 8.01 14.32 -12.15
N GLN A 299 8.21 14.05 -13.44
CA GLN A 299 9.17 13.07 -13.93
C GLN A 299 9.93 13.63 -15.13
N THR A 300 11.20 13.30 -15.22
CA THR A 300 12.03 13.56 -16.38
C THR A 300 12.72 12.26 -16.81
N LYS A 301 12.56 11.89 -18.08
CA LYS A 301 13.36 10.84 -18.73
C LYS A 301 14.33 11.46 -19.70
N TYR A 302 15.59 11.07 -19.58
CA TYR A 302 16.67 11.57 -20.44
C TYR A 302 17.43 10.41 -21.06
N ALA A 303 17.45 10.37 -22.42
CA ALA A 303 18.22 9.40 -23.20
C ALA A 303 19.69 9.83 -23.22
N MET A 304 20.53 9.11 -22.49
CA MET A 304 22.00 9.22 -22.53
C MET A 304 22.55 8.50 -23.77
N ASP A 305 23.85 8.67 -24.08
CA ASP A 305 24.44 7.96 -25.20
C ASP A 305 24.45 6.43 -25.01
N ASN A 306 24.49 5.96 -23.77
CA ASN A 306 24.51 4.53 -23.44
C ASN A 306 23.48 4.17 -22.36
N GLY A 307 22.26 4.69 -22.45
CA GLY A 307 21.23 4.33 -21.47
C GLY A 307 20.16 5.39 -21.29
N VAL A 308 19.42 5.30 -20.18
CA VAL A 308 18.33 6.21 -19.83
C VAL A 308 18.44 6.59 -18.35
N ALA A 309 18.37 7.89 -18.08
CA ALA A 309 18.16 8.42 -16.74
C ALA A 309 16.66 8.72 -16.55
N ASP A 310 16.10 8.25 -15.47
CA ASP A 310 14.72 8.52 -15.02
C ASP A 310 14.80 9.11 -13.61
N LEU A 311 14.30 10.33 -13.46
CA LEU A 311 14.23 11.04 -12.19
C LEU A 311 12.81 11.52 -11.98
N SER A 312 12.25 11.25 -10.80
CA SER A 312 10.94 11.77 -10.43
C SER A 312 10.91 12.35 -9.03
N TYR A 313 9.99 13.28 -8.83
CA TYR A 313 9.65 13.85 -7.53
C TYR A 313 8.15 13.88 -7.36
N ARG A 314 7.68 13.49 -6.16
CA ARG A 314 6.28 13.61 -5.75
C ARG A 314 6.19 14.36 -4.43
N PHE A 315 5.30 15.33 -4.40
CA PHE A 315 4.80 15.96 -3.18
C PHE A 315 3.34 15.58 -3.00
N SER A 316 2.96 15.17 -1.79
CA SER A 316 1.57 14.89 -1.45
C SER A 316 1.24 15.58 -0.13
N THR A 317 0.03 16.16 -0.04
CA THR A 317 -0.51 16.78 1.17
C THR A 317 -1.97 16.37 1.33
N ASP A 318 -2.47 16.30 2.55
CA ASP A 318 -3.86 15.93 2.82
C ASP A 318 -4.44 16.65 4.05
N ASP A 319 -5.75 16.52 4.24
CA ASP A 319 -6.49 17.10 5.37
C ASP A 319 -6.29 16.35 6.70
N TRP A 320 -5.49 15.28 6.72
CA TRP A 320 -4.95 14.66 7.93
C TRP A 320 -3.63 15.29 8.37
N GLU A 321 -3.19 16.38 7.70
CA GLU A 321 -1.91 17.09 7.90
C GLU A 321 -0.67 16.26 7.55
N ILE A 322 -0.82 15.20 6.75
CA ILE A 322 0.32 14.46 6.24
C ILE A 322 0.87 15.13 4.98
N ASP A 323 2.05 15.71 5.12
CA ASP A 323 2.89 16.15 4.01
C ASP A 323 3.95 15.10 3.70
N SER A 324 4.09 14.72 2.43
CA SER A 324 5.11 13.73 2.06
C SER A 324 5.87 14.11 0.79
N HIS A 325 7.15 13.71 0.77
CA HIS A 325 8.07 13.94 -0.32
C HIS A 325 8.66 12.59 -0.76
N THR A 326 8.67 12.34 -2.07
CA THR A 326 9.33 11.18 -2.65
C THR A 326 10.26 11.63 -3.76
N ILE A 327 11.52 11.21 -3.72
CA ILE A 327 12.48 11.28 -4.83
C ILE A 327 12.76 9.85 -5.28
N ASP A 328 12.67 9.59 -6.59
CA ASP A 328 12.96 8.28 -7.18
C ASP A 328 13.89 8.47 -8.39
N SER A 329 14.96 7.71 -8.46
CA SER A 329 15.96 7.79 -9.54
C SER A 329 16.33 6.39 -10.01
N ARG A 330 16.24 6.18 -11.32
CA ARG A 330 16.65 4.95 -12.01
C ARG A 330 17.58 5.30 -13.16
N LEU A 331 18.74 4.66 -13.20
CA LEU A 331 19.75 4.90 -14.21
C LEU A 331 20.02 3.61 -14.98
N ARG A 332 19.41 3.44 -16.16
CA ARG A 332 19.68 2.29 -17.02
C ARG A 332 20.96 2.53 -17.83
N PHE A 333 21.88 1.59 -17.73
CA PHE A 333 23.10 1.52 -18.54
C PHE A 333 23.05 0.26 -19.41
N ASN A 334 23.13 0.45 -20.72
CA ASN A 334 23.19 -0.65 -21.66
C ASN A 334 24.57 -1.29 -21.60
N LEU A 335 24.62 -2.60 -21.65
CA LEU A 335 25.82 -3.42 -21.63
C LEU A 335 25.95 -4.16 -22.98
N PRO A 336 27.13 -4.76 -23.29
CA PRO A 336 27.25 -5.68 -24.39
C PRO A 336 26.24 -6.84 -24.33
N ASN A 337 25.99 -7.49 -25.47
CA ASN A 337 25.10 -8.66 -25.60
C ASN A 337 23.64 -8.37 -25.20
N ALA A 338 23.11 -7.21 -25.59
CA ALA A 338 21.72 -6.80 -25.37
C ALA A 338 21.28 -6.95 -23.89
N SER A 339 22.20 -6.69 -22.97
CA SER A 339 21.91 -6.69 -21.53
C SER A 339 22.00 -5.28 -20.96
N TYR A 340 21.55 -5.08 -19.72
CA TYR A 340 21.65 -3.79 -19.04
C TYR A 340 21.71 -3.97 -17.52
N ILE A 341 22.21 -2.95 -16.85
CA ILE A 341 22.07 -2.77 -15.41
C ILE A 341 21.30 -1.48 -15.13
N GLN A 342 20.53 -1.48 -14.04
CA GLN A 342 19.73 -0.34 -13.64
C GLN A 342 19.78 -0.17 -12.12
N PRO A 343 20.75 0.61 -11.58
CA PRO A 343 20.69 1.07 -10.19
C PRO A 343 19.40 1.86 -9.96
N HIS A 344 18.85 1.69 -8.76
CA HIS A 344 17.64 2.36 -8.28
C HIS A 344 17.93 2.97 -6.92
N PHE A 345 17.53 4.22 -6.74
CA PHE A 345 17.52 4.92 -5.47
C PHE A 345 16.16 5.59 -5.28
N ARG A 346 15.54 5.37 -4.11
CA ARG A 346 14.33 6.08 -3.69
C ARG A 346 14.50 6.57 -2.26
N TYR A 347 14.11 7.81 -2.04
CA TYR A 347 13.97 8.43 -0.73
C TYR A 347 12.53 8.89 -0.52
N TYR A 348 12.00 8.65 0.67
CA TYR A 348 10.66 9.05 1.10
C TYR A 348 10.74 9.65 2.49
N GLN A 349 9.95 10.70 2.75
CA GLN A 349 9.67 11.21 4.08
C GLN A 349 8.23 11.69 4.18
N GLN A 350 7.66 11.62 5.39
CA GLN A 350 6.35 12.19 5.70
C GLN A 350 6.33 12.78 7.10
N SER A 351 5.43 13.78 7.32
CA SER A 351 5.01 14.24 8.64
C SER A 351 4.03 13.24 9.27
N ALA A 352 3.79 13.38 10.58
CA ALA A 352 2.71 12.66 11.25
C ALA A 352 1.34 13.26 10.92
N ALA A 353 0.29 12.43 10.96
CA ALA A 353 -1.08 12.92 10.96
C ALA A 353 -1.37 13.73 12.23
N GLU A 354 -2.31 14.70 12.16
CA GLU A 354 -2.73 15.52 13.31
C GLU A 354 -3.20 14.64 14.49
N PHE A 355 -3.89 13.54 14.19
CA PHE A 355 -4.39 12.59 15.19
C PHE A 355 -3.40 11.46 15.52
N TYR A 356 -2.17 11.47 15.00
CA TYR A 356 -1.18 10.47 15.36
C TYR A 356 -0.74 10.64 16.79
N GLN A 357 -0.91 9.59 17.60
CA GLN A 357 -0.46 9.53 18.99
C GLN A 357 0.13 8.15 19.25
N PRO A 358 1.43 8.04 19.58
CA PRO A 358 2.06 6.75 19.86
C PRO A 358 1.46 6.08 21.10
N PHE A 359 0.85 6.85 22.00
CA PHE A 359 0.13 6.42 23.21
C PHE A 359 -0.78 7.56 23.72
N LEU A 360 -1.75 7.22 24.54
CA LEU A 360 -2.56 8.17 25.31
C LEU A 360 -2.07 8.20 26.76
N ARG A 361 -2.37 9.27 27.49
CA ARG A 361 -2.12 9.37 28.93
C ARG A 361 -3.45 9.30 29.68
N ASP A 362 -3.46 8.58 30.80
CA ASP A 362 -4.64 8.45 31.68
C ASP A 362 -5.06 9.79 32.32
N SER A 363 -4.14 10.76 32.41
CA SER A 363 -4.38 12.12 32.90
C SER A 363 -5.05 13.05 31.89
N ASP A 364 -5.01 12.71 30.59
CA ASP A 364 -5.44 13.59 29.52
C ASP A 364 -6.90 13.32 29.15
N SER A 365 -7.58 14.32 28.59
CA SER A 365 -8.91 14.11 28.02
C SER A 365 -8.84 13.24 26.78
N MET A 366 -9.82 12.36 26.58
CA MET A 366 -9.91 11.52 25.37
C MET A 366 -10.04 12.42 24.13
N PRO A 367 -9.17 12.26 23.13
CA PRO A 367 -9.28 13.00 21.87
C PRO A 367 -10.47 12.48 21.03
N GLN A 368 -10.89 13.27 20.04
CA GLN A 368 -11.90 12.82 19.08
C GLN A 368 -11.37 11.72 18.17
N TYR A 369 -10.12 11.85 17.71
CA TYR A 369 -9.43 10.88 16.87
C TYR A 369 -8.04 10.59 17.45
N ALA A 370 -7.60 9.35 17.36
CA ALA A 370 -6.23 8.95 17.70
C ALA A 370 -5.88 7.61 17.03
N SER A 371 -4.64 7.52 16.59
CA SER A 371 -4.04 6.30 16.04
C SER A 371 -2.56 6.21 16.40
N ALA A 372 -2.11 5.05 16.86
CA ALA A 372 -0.69 4.73 17.06
C ALA A 372 -0.09 3.97 15.87
N ASP A 373 -0.77 3.91 14.74
CA ASP A 373 -0.27 3.28 13.55
C ASP A 373 0.92 4.07 12.97
N TYR A 374 2.11 3.48 12.97
CA TYR A 374 3.32 4.12 12.45
C TYR A 374 3.20 4.56 10.97
N ARG A 375 2.25 3.99 10.21
CA ARG A 375 1.99 4.36 8.81
C ARG A 375 1.41 5.77 8.64
N VAL A 376 0.75 6.29 9.67
CA VAL A 376 0.30 7.70 9.74
C VAL A 376 1.18 8.56 10.64
N GLY A 377 2.27 8.01 11.18
CA GLY A 377 3.28 8.71 11.96
C GLY A 377 4.34 9.39 11.10
N GLU A 378 5.20 10.19 11.75
CA GLU A 378 6.39 10.74 11.07
C GLU A 378 7.39 9.64 10.76
N MET A 379 7.91 9.62 9.52
CA MET A 379 8.91 8.64 9.11
C MET A 379 9.73 9.11 7.91
N SER A 380 10.89 8.48 7.75
CA SER A 380 11.65 8.50 6.50
C SER A 380 11.92 7.07 6.03
N ALA A 381 12.07 6.88 4.73
CA ALA A 381 12.43 5.59 4.16
C ALA A 381 13.33 5.75 2.95
N TYR A 382 14.18 4.74 2.70
CA TYR A 382 15.00 4.68 1.51
C TYR A 382 15.01 3.28 0.92
N THR A 383 15.15 3.22 -0.41
CA THR A 383 15.35 2.00 -1.16
C THR A 383 16.63 2.13 -1.98
N LEU A 384 17.47 1.11 -1.92
CA LEU A 384 18.63 0.94 -2.77
C LEU A 384 18.48 -0.34 -3.55
N GLY A 385 18.55 -0.29 -4.87
CA GLY A 385 18.29 -1.43 -5.72
C GLY A 385 19.18 -1.53 -6.93
N LEU A 386 19.23 -2.73 -7.50
CA LEU A 386 19.87 -3.03 -8.76
C LEU A 386 18.99 -4.00 -9.55
N LYS A 387 18.69 -3.64 -10.81
CA LYS A 387 18.09 -4.53 -11.80
C LYS A 387 19.15 -4.89 -12.84
N TYR A 388 19.22 -6.17 -13.18
CA TYR A 388 19.95 -6.70 -14.33
C TYR A 388 18.95 -7.31 -15.30
N GLY A 389 18.99 -6.92 -16.55
CA GLY A 389 18.13 -7.47 -17.60
C GLY A 389 18.94 -7.89 -18.81
N MET A 390 18.42 -8.89 -19.52
CA MET A 390 19.01 -9.39 -20.77
C MET A 390 17.90 -9.73 -21.76
N THR A 391 18.18 -9.48 -23.03
CA THR A 391 17.35 -9.98 -24.13
C THR A 391 17.87 -11.36 -24.52
N LEU A 392 16.97 -12.33 -24.61
CA LEU A 392 17.25 -13.70 -24.99
C LEU A 392 17.32 -13.84 -26.52
N ASP A 393 17.80 -14.97 -27.03
CA ASP A 393 17.96 -15.22 -28.47
C ASP A 393 16.62 -15.21 -29.25
N ASN A 394 15.51 -15.48 -28.56
CA ASN A 394 14.15 -15.43 -29.13
C ASN A 394 13.54 -14.01 -29.13
N GLY A 395 14.24 -13.01 -28.61
CA GLY A 395 13.76 -11.63 -28.50
C GLY A 395 13.12 -11.27 -27.16
N ASP A 396 12.82 -12.23 -26.30
CA ASP A 396 12.20 -12.01 -24.98
C ASP A 396 13.15 -11.34 -24.00
N GLU A 397 12.62 -10.66 -22.98
CA GLU A 397 13.43 -10.06 -21.90
C GLU A 397 13.30 -10.88 -20.62
N LEU A 398 14.45 -11.27 -20.04
CA LEU A 398 14.55 -11.81 -18.68
C LEU A 398 15.26 -10.81 -17.79
N ALA A 399 14.69 -10.49 -16.62
CA ALA A 399 15.33 -9.57 -15.69
C ALA A 399 15.23 -10.01 -14.24
N PHE A 400 16.24 -9.62 -13.46
CA PHE A 400 16.38 -9.87 -12.03
C PHE A 400 16.56 -8.53 -11.32
N ARG A 401 15.84 -8.33 -10.21
CA ARG A 401 15.94 -7.14 -9.37
C ARG A 401 16.16 -7.55 -7.92
N LEU A 402 17.08 -6.87 -7.26
CA LEU A 402 17.32 -6.99 -5.82
C LEU A 402 17.36 -5.60 -5.22
N GLU A 403 16.58 -5.37 -4.14
CA GLU A 403 16.50 -4.09 -3.46
C GLU A 403 16.54 -4.29 -1.94
N TYR A 404 17.20 -3.36 -1.27
CA TYR A 404 17.13 -3.18 0.17
C TYR A 404 16.24 -1.98 0.49
N TYR A 405 15.31 -2.18 1.40
CA TYR A 405 14.41 -1.16 1.91
C TYR A 405 14.62 -0.97 3.40
N GLN A 406 14.65 0.30 3.85
CA GLN A 406 14.61 0.63 5.27
C GLN A 406 13.64 1.78 5.47
N GLN A 407 12.81 1.67 6.52
CA GLN A 407 11.89 2.69 7.01
C GLN A 407 12.22 2.96 8.47
N ASP A 408 12.38 4.23 8.78
CA ASP A 408 12.71 4.73 10.11
C ASP A 408 11.57 5.62 10.62
N PRO A 409 10.64 5.07 11.46
CA PRO A 409 9.67 5.86 12.19
C PRO A 409 10.35 6.81 13.15
N LYS A 410 9.73 7.96 13.39
CA LYS A 410 10.30 9.00 14.28
C LYS A 410 9.28 9.41 15.33
N ASN A 411 9.82 9.93 16.44
CA ASN A 411 9.00 10.61 17.43
C ASN A 411 8.71 12.05 16.95
N PRO A 412 7.45 12.42 16.68
CA PRO A 412 7.11 13.77 16.23
C PRO A 412 7.07 14.81 17.37
N GLY A 413 7.70 14.54 18.51
CA GLY A 413 7.82 15.48 19.63
C GLY A 413 7.07 15.08 20.89
N PHE A 414 6.60 13.85 21.01
CA PHE A 414 5.99 13.35 22.26
C PHE A 414 7.06 13.12 23.33
N SER A 415 6.79 13.60 24.55
CA SER A 415 7.65 13.27 25.69
C SER A 415 7.32 11.87 26.20
N GLU A 416 8.36 11.06 26.38
CA GLU A 416 8.29 9.66 26.81
C GLU A 416 8.36 9.60 28.35
N PRO A 417 7.25 9.25 29.03
CA PRO A 417 7.20 9.24 30.49
C PRO A 417 7.89 7.99 31.06
N GLY A 418 8.59 8.19 32.19
CA GLY A 418 9.07 7.11 33.05
C GLY A 418 9.87 6.04 32.32
N VAL A 419 9.41 4.81 32.40
CA VAL A 419 10.09 3.61 31.85
C VAL A 419 10.23 3.61 30.33
N LEU A 420 9.48 4.44 29.60
CA LEU A 420 9.56 4.48 28.14
C LEU A 420 10.87 5.07 27.62
N GLN A 421 11.57 5.87 28.42
CA GLN A 421 12.86 6.48 28.05
C GLN A 421 13.95 5.43 27.80
N ASP A 422 13.80 4.24 28.38
CA ASP A 422 14.76 3.14 28.25
C ASP A 422 14.34 2.10 27.18
N LEU A 423 13.23 2.31 26.46
CA LEU A 423 12.67 1.39 25.49
C LEU A 423 12.79 1.94 24.07
N GLN A 424 12.95 1.04 23.09
CA GLN A 424 12.91 1.40 21.67
C GLN A 424 11.46 1.43 21.17
N LEU A 425 10.88 2.64 21.07
CA LEU A 425 9.47 2.81 20.71
C LEU A 425 9.24 2.91 19.19
N TYR A 426 10.27 3.26 18.43
CA TYR A 426 10.20 3.51 16.98
C TYR A 426 11.18 2.60 16.21
N PRO A 427 11.01 1.27 16.26
CA PRO A 427 11.95 0.36 15.61
C PRO A 427 11.89 0.50 14.09
N SER A 428 13.05 0.51 13.45
CA SER A 428 13.15 0.53 11.99
C SER A 428 12.59 -0.76 11.39
N VAL A 429 11.92 -0.63 10.23
CA VAL A 429 11.53 -1.75 9.39
C VAL A 429 12.56 -1.91 8.28
N LYS A 430 13.14 -3.09 8.15
CA LYS A 430 14.14 -3.42 7.11
C LYS A 430 13.62 -4.59 6.28
N ALA A 431 13.72 -4.47 4.95
CA ALA A 431 13.25 -5.53 4.06
C ALA A 431 14.19 -5.74 2.89
N ILE A 432 14.18 -6.97 2.38
CA ILE A 432 14.78 -7.36 1.10
C ILE A 432 13.64 -7.59 0.11
N ILE A 433 13.79 -7.06 -1.09
CA ILE A 433 12.88 -7.25 -2.22
C ILE A 433 13.66 -7.93 -3.34
N ALA A 434 13.22 -9.09 -3.77
CA ALA A 434 13.78 -9.80 -4.91
C ALA A 434 12.68 -10.04 -5.96
N GLN A 435 12.99 -9.83 -7.23
CA GLN A 435 12.03 -10.04 -8.31
C GLN A 435 12.71 -10.69 -9.51
N VAL A 436 12.01 -11.61 -10.13
CA VAL A 436 12.30 -12.12 -11.48
C VAL A 436 11.15 -11.71 -12.39
N SER A 437 11.46 -11.19 -13.56
CA SER A 437 10.44 -10.83 -14.57
C SER A 437 10.82 -11.38 -15.94
N TYR A 438 9.82 -11.77 -16.70
CA TYR A 438 9.95 -12.30 -18.04
C TYR A 438 8.86 -11.69 -18.94
N SER A 439 9.30 -11.14 -20.08
CA SER A 439 8.45 -10.44 -21.05
C SER A 439 8.61 -11.10 -22.43
N PHE A 440 7.50 -11.42 -23.11
CA PHE A 440 7.46 -12.12 -24.41
C PHE A 440 6.27 -11.70 -25.27
#